data_38e070117400d3a37416b6f6c5ddca23
#
_entry.id   38e070117400d3a37416b6f6c5ddca23
#
_cell.length_a   1.000
_cell.length_b   1.000
_cell.length_c   1.000
_cell.angle_alpha   90.00
_cell.angle_beta   90.00
_cell.angle_gamma   90.00
#
_symmetry.space_group_name_H-M   'P 1'
#
loop_
_entity.id
_entity.type
_entity.pdbx_description
1 polymer ?
#
loop_
_entity_poly.entity_id
_entity_poly.type
_entity_poly.pdbx_seq_one_letter_code
_entity_poly.pdbx_strand_id
1 'polypeptide(L)'
;FIQLAEQPEMRFVISNTTEAGIVFDPSCQPDDAPASSYPGKLTQLLYHRFKTFNGDKNKGLIIFPCELIFLNGHKLKETIYQYIDLWQLGEAFKTWFEEACGVYATLVDRIVPGFPRKEIDTIKDKLQYNDNLVVQAEIFHLWVIEAPQEISREFPADKAGLNVLFVPSEAPYHERKVTLLNGPHTVLSPVAFLSGINIVREACQDEVIGKYIRKVMFEELMETLNLPKAELEPVSYTHLRAHETLRHL
;
A
#
# COMPACT_ATOMS: atom_id res chain seq x y z
N PHE A 1 -16.68 13.69 -7.35
CA PHE A 1 -15.27 13.37 -7.50
C PHE A 1 -14.49 14.60 -7.96
N ILE A 2 -14.76 15.18 -9.13
CA ILE A 2 -14.04 16.35 -9.68
C ILE A 2 -14.11 17.58 -8.73
N GLN A 3 -15.20 17.80 -8.03
CA GLN A 3 -15.35 18.87 -7.04
C GLN A 3 -14.27 18.85 -5.92
N LEU A 4 -13.67 17.68 -5.64
CA LEU A 4 -12.54 17.61 -4.72
C LEU A 4 -11.32 18.38 -5.23
N ALA A 5 -11.12 18.42 -6.55
CA ALA A 5 -10.02 19.18 -7.16
C ALA A 5 -10.11 20.69 -6.93
N GLU A 6 -11.32 21.21 -6.66
CA GLU A 6 -11.60 22.63 -6.43
C GLU A 6 -11.36 23.05 -4.96
N GLN A 7 -11.13 22.06 -4.06
CA GLN A 7 -10.91 22.38 -2.65
C GLN A 7 -9.47 22.89 -2.45
N PRO A 8 -9.27 24.15 -2.06
CA PRO A 8 -7.93 24.75 -1.96
C PRO A 8 -7.08 24.07 -0.87
N GLU A 9 -7.73 23.50 0.17
CA GLU A 9 -7.07 22.83 1.29
C GLU A 9 -6.72 21.36 0.99
N MET A 10 -7.21 20.79 -0.11
CA MET A 10 -6.83 19.43 -0.51
C MET A 10 -5.33 19.40 -0.82
N ARG A 11 -4.58 18.55 -0.09
CA ARG A 11 -3.13 18.43 -0.24
C ARG A 11 -2.68 17.00 -0.51
N PHE A 12 -3.40 16.02 -0.01
CA PHE A 12 -3.00 14.62 -0.07
C PHE A 12 -4.00 13.77 -0.84
N VAL A 13 -3.47 12.80 -1.58
CA VAL A 13 -4.22 11.70 -2.18
C VAL A 13 -3.58 10.40 -1.73
N ILE A 14 -4.35 9.54 -1.09
CA ILE A 14 -3.91 8.21 -0.69
C ILE A 14 -4.80 7.20 -1.43
N SER A 15 -4.19 6.24 -2.11
CA SER A 15 -4.91 5.17 -2.80
C SER A 15 -4.49 3.80 -2.30
N ASN A 16 -5.44 2.89 -2.28
CA ASN A 16 -5.22 1.48 -2.02
C ASN A 16 -6.31 0.70 -2.76
N THR A 17 -6.18 0.63 -4.08
CA THR A 17 -7.11 -0.06 -4.96
C THR A 17 -6.82 -1.57 -4.97
N THR A 18 -6.37 -2.12 -6.07
CA THR A 18 -5.97 -3.53 -6.18
C THR A 18 -4.58 -3.62 -6.82
N GLU A 19 -3.98 -4.82 -6.83
CA GLU A 19 -2.72 -5.08 -7.56
C GLU A 19 -2.82 -4.73 -9.05
N ALA A 20 -4.04 -4.79 -9.64
CA ALA A 20 -4.33 -4.37 -11.00
C ALA A 20 -4.88 -2.92 -11.09
N GLY A 21 -4.83 -2.15 -10.01
CA GLY A 21 -5.46 -0.83 -9.95
C GLY A 21 -4.68 0.26 -10.69
N ILE A 22 -3.32 0.13 -10.75
CA ILE A 22 -2.47 1.08 -11.48
C ILE A 22 -2.22 0.54 -12.90
N VAL A 23 -3.24 0.70 -13.76
CA VAL A 23 -3.20 0.23 -15.15
C VAL A 23 -3.54 1.39 -16.08
N PHE A 24 -2.84 1.45 -17.22
CA PHE A 24 -3.20 2.32 -18.32
C PHE A 24 -4.33 1.68 -19.14
N ASP A 25 -5.45 2.39 -19.28
CA ASP A 25 -6.57 2.00 -20.13
C ASP A 25 -6.72 3.04 -21.25
N PRO A 26 -6.28 2.74 -22.48
CA PRO A 26 -6.33 3.68 -23.58
C PRO A 26 -7.76 4.00 -24.05
N SER A 27 -8.77 3.28 -23.58
CA SER A 27 -10.17 3.57 -23.89
C SER A 27 -10.75 4.73 -23.07
N CYS A 28 -10.12 5.09 -21.96
CA CYS A 28 -10.53 6.23 -21.15
C CYS A 28 -10.40 7.55 -21.90
N GLN A 29 -11.43 8.39 -21.81
CA GLN A 29 -11.48 9.71 -22.41
C GLN A 29 -11.32 10.81 -21.36
N PRO A 30 -10.81 12.00 -21.71
CA PRO A 30 -10.62 13.10 -20.77
C PRO A 30 -11.93 13.67 -20.20
N ASP A 31 -13.05 13.45 -20.87
CA ASP A 31 -14.39 13.91 -20.53
C ASP A 31 -15.30 12.80 -19.97
N ASP A 32 -14.78 11.59 -19.75
CA ASP A 32 -15.51 10.54 -19.03
C ASP A 32 -15.97 11.03 -17.65
N ALA A 33 -17.11 10.57 -17.19
CA ALA A 33 -17.71 11.04 -15.95
C ALA A 33 -17.90 9.92 -14.89
N PRO A 34 -16.84 9.49 -14.22
CA PRO A 34 -15.40 9.66 -14.42
C PRO A 34 -14.79 8.57 -15.33
N ALA A 35 -13.49 8.71 -15.66
CA ALA A 35 -12.73 7.65 -16.34
C ALA A 35 -12.83 6.31 -15.58
N SER A 36 -12.77 5.18 -16.30
CA SER A 36 -12.94 3.85 -15.71
C SER A 36 -11.74 3.46 -14.81
N SER A 37 -10.52 3.77 -15.26
CA SER A 37 -9.30 3.46 -14.50
C SER A 37 -9.02 4.46 -13.39
N TYR A 38 -8.38 4.00 -12.29
CA TYR A 38 -7.95 4.87 -11.20
C TYR A 38 -6.93 5.93 -11.66
N PRO A 39 -5.85 5.59 -12.41
CA PRO A 39 -4.91 6.62 -12.89
C PRO A 39 -5.56 7.62 -13.85
N GLY A 40 -6.52 7.18 -14.67
CA GLY A 40 -7.32 8.08 -15.51
C GLY A 40 -8.13 9.08 -14.67
N LYS A 41 -8.86 8.60 -13.65
CA LYS A 41 -9.57 9.47 -12.69
C LYS A 41 -8.64 10.46 -12.03
N LEU A 42 -7.48 10.00 -11.57
CA LEU A 42 -6.52 10.87 -10.91
C LEU A 42 -5.97 11.93 -11.87
N THR A 43 -5.69 11.56 -13.12
CA THR A 43 -5.24 12.52 -14.14
C THR A 43 -6.31 13.58 -14.43
N GLN A 44 -7.60 13.18 -14.54
CA GLN A 44 -8.72 14.12 -14.66
C GLN A 44 -8.78 15.09 -13.47
N LEU A 45 -8.64 14.58 -12.24
CA LEU A 45 -8.64 15.40 -11.02
C LEU A 45 -7.48 16.41 -11.02
N LEU A 46 -6.27 15.97 -11.34
CA LEU A 46 -5.07 16.81 -11.40
C LEU A 46 -5.21 17.89 -12.48
N TYR A 47 -5.70 17.53 -13.66
CA TYR A 47 -5.90 18.48 -14.76
C TYR A 47 -6.99 19.52 -14.44
N HIS A 48 -8.09 19.07 -13.82
CA HIS A 48 -9.13 20.00 -13.36
C HIS A 48 -8.57 20.97 -12.31
N ARG A 49 -7.80 20.45 -11.35
CA ARG A 49 -7.14 21.28 -10.33
C ARG A 49 -6.18 22.29 -10.92
N PHE A 50 -5.33 21.89 -11.85
CA PHE A 50 -4.44 22.77 -12.61
C PHE A 50 -5.22 23.95 -13.25
N LYS A 51 -6.33 23.66 -13.90
CA LYS A 51 -7.19 24.69 -14.51
C LYS A 51 -7.83 25.60 -13.47
N THR A 52 -8.39 25.02 -12.40
CA THR A 52 -9.09 25.77 -11.34
C THR A 52 -8.17 26.79 -10.68
N PHE A 53 -6.93 26.42 -10.43
CA PHE A 53 -5.96 27.28 -9.75
C PHE A 53 -4.95 27.94 -10.70
N ASN A 54 -5.23 27.96 -12.01
CA ASN A 54 -4.39 28.59 -13.02
C ASN A 54 -2.91 28.20 -12.96
N GLY A 55 -2.63 26.94 -12.67
CA GLY A 55 -1.26 26.42 -12.58
C GLY A 55 -0.48 26.87 -11.36
N ASP A 56 -1.13 27.34 -10.29
CA ASP A 56 -0.46 27.69 -9.04
C ASP A 56 0.26 26.47 -8.47
N LYS A 57 1.59 26.53 -8.36
CA LYS A 57 2.44 25.46 -7.84
C LYS A 57 2.17 25.13 -6.38
N ASN A 58 1.66 26.08 -5.59
CA ASN A 58 1.29 25.83 -4.20
C ASN A 58 0.02 25.00 -4.05
N LYS A 59 -0.67 24.74 -5.15
CA LYS A 59 -1.88 23.89 -5.20
C LYS A 59 -1.63 22.49 -5.74
N GLY A 60 -0.38 22.09 -5.92
CA GLY A 60 0.00 20.73 -6.22
C GLY A 60 -0.38 19.75 -5.11
N LEU A 61 -0.45 18.46 -5.43
CA LEU A 61 -0.83 17.40 -4.50
C LEU A 61 0.33 16.45 -4.20
N ILE A 62 0.33 15.91 -2.99
CA ILE A 62 1.18 14.80 -2.58
C ILE A 62 0.35 13.51 -2.67
N ILE A 63 0.86 12.54 -3.41
CA ILE A 63 0.15 11.31 -3.77
C ILE A 63 0.92 10.12 -3.25
N PHE A 64 0.27 9.31 -2.42
CA PHE A 64 0.80 8.09 -1.81
C PHE A 64 -0.01 6.88 -2.28
N PRO A 65 0.36 6.21 -3.38
CA PRO A 65 -0.24 4.94 -3.73
C PRO A 65 0.21 3.85 -2.74
N CYS A 66 -0.74 3.06 -2.26
CA CYS A 66 -0.52 1.94 -1.33
C CYS A 66 -0.86 0.59 -1.97
N GLU A 67 -1.01 0.53 -3.28
CA GLU A 67 -1.24 -0.67 -4.04
C GLU A 67 -0.03 -1.63 -3.92
N LEU A 68 -0.28 -2.94 -3.87
CA LEU A 68 0.74 -3.98 -3.75
C LEU A 68 1.51 -4.17 -5.08
N ILE A 69 2.16 -3.11 -5.51
CA ILE A 69 2.98 -3.06 -6.73
C ILE A 69 4.34 -2.50 -6.32
N PHE A 70 5.41 -3.16 -6.72
CA PHE A 70 6.76 -2.64 -6.47
C PHE A 70 6.95 -1.30 -7.17
N LEU A 71 7.46 -0.31 -6.44
CA LEU A 71 7.62 1.08 -6.90
C LEU A 71 6.30 1.67 -7.45
N ASN A 72 5.21 1.44 -6.74
CA ASN A 72 3.86 1.85 -7.12
C ASN A 72 3.75 3.35 -7.48
N GLY A 73 4.47 4.23 -6.78
CA GLY A 73 4.54 5.65 -7.10
C GLY A 73 5.16 5.95 -8.46
N HIS A 74 6.23 5.25 -8.81
CA HIS A 74 6.87 5.38 -10.13
C HIS A 74 5.92 4.90 -11.23
N LYS A 75 5.28 3.73 -11.01
CA LYS A 75 4.31 3.18 -11.97
C LYS A 75 3.11 4.09 -12.16
N LEU A 76 2.59 4.66 -11.08
CA LEU A 76 1.47 5.61 -11.15
C LEU A 76 1.87 6.88 -11.91
N LYS A 77 3.05 7.42 -11.62
CA LYS A 77 3.58 8.62 -12.31
C LYS A 77 3.74 8.38 -13.82
N GLU A 78 4.32 7.25 -14.21
CA GLU A 78 4.42 6.85 -15.62
C GLU A 78 3.04 6.74 -16.29
N THR A 79 2.07 6.14 -15.61
CA THR A 79 0.71 6.00 -16.13
C THR A 79 0.00 7.34 -16.29
N ILE A 80 0.23 8.29 -15.36
CA ILE A 80 -0.29 9.66 -15.51
C ILE A 80 0.32 10.35 -16.73
N TYR A 81 1.63 10.19 -16.99
CA TYR A 81 2.24 10.73 -18.22
C TYR A 81 1.62 10.13 -19.49
N GLN A 82 1.33 8.84 -19.50
CA GLN A 82 0.63 8.21 -20.63
C GLN A 82 -0.73 8.86 -20.90
N TYR A 83 -1.49 9.23 -19.86
CA TYR A 83 -2.75 9.96 -20.02
C TYR A 83 -2.53 11.42 -20.42
N ILE A 84 -1.50 12.10 -19.93
CA ILE A 84 -1.15 13.47 -20.36
C ILE A 84 -0.91 13.48 -21.87
N ASP A 85 -0.16 12.52 -22.36
CA ASP A 85 0.17 12.38 -23.79
C ASP A 85 -1.07 11.95 -24.62
N LEU A 86 -1.81 10.92 -24.18
CA LEU A 86 -3.00 10.43 -24.85
C LEU A 86 -4.08 11.52 -25.00
N TRP A 87 -4.34 12.26 -23.93
CA TRP A 87 -5.37 13.30 -23.89
C TRP A 87 -4.87 14.68 -24.34
N GLN A 88 -3.60 14.79 -24.77
CA GLN A 88 -2.97 16.03 -25.25
C GLN A 88 -3.19 17.21 -24.27
N LEU A 89 -2.97 17.00 -22.98
CA LEU A 89 -3.26 17.98 -21.93
C LEU A 89 -2.31 19.18 -21.93
N GLY A 90 -1.25 19.14 -22.73
CA GLY A 90 -0.32 20.24 -22.97
C GLY A 90 0.85 20.33 -22.02
N GLU A 91 1.95 20.96 -22.50
CA GLU A 91 3.22 21.07 -21.76
C GLU A 91 3.09 21.87 -20.45
N ALA A 92 2.21 22.87 -20.39
CA ALA A 92 2.01 23.67 -19.19
C ALA A 92 1.49 22.82 -18.02
N PHE A 93 0.55 21.89 -18.28
CA PHE A 93 0.06 20.97 -17.26
C PHE A 93 1.13 19.94 -16.88
N LYS A 94 1.85 19.41 -17.85
CA LYS A 94 2.94 18.46 -17.61
C LYS A 94 4.01 19.07 -16.69
N THR A 95 4.46 20.28 -17.00
CA THR A 95 5.43 21.02 -16.17
C THR A 95 4.88 21.28 -14.76
N TRP A 96 3.62 21.69 -14.64
CA TRP A 96 3.00 21.89 -13.34
C TRP A 96 2.93 20.58 -12.53
N PHE A 97 2.56 19.47 -13.18
CA PHE A 97 2.54 18.15 -12.52
C PHE A 97 3.92 17.76 -12.01
N GLU A 98 4.97 17.96 -12.81
CA GLU A 98 6.36 17.64 -12.42
C GLU A 98 6.88 18.49 -11.26
N GLU A 99 6.55 19.78 -11.23
CA GLU A 99 7.13 20.74 -10.28
C GLU A 99 6.29 20.92 -9.01
N ALA A 100 4.98 20.75 -9.11
CA ALA A 100 4.05 21.02 -8.02
C ALA A 100 3.54 19.77 -7.31
N CYS A 101 3.49 18.60 -8.00
CA CYS A 101 2.96 17.38 -7.43
C CYS A 101 4.08 16.40 -7.06
N GLY A 102 3.91 15.74 -5.90
CA GLY A 102 4.77 14.62 -5.49
C GLY A 102 4.01 13.31 -5.63
N VAL A 103 4.57 12.33 -6.36
CA VAL A 103 4.06 10.97 -6.41
C VAL A 103 5.12 10.06 -5.83
N TYR A 104 4.90 9.55 -4.64
CA TYR A 104 5.91 8.84 -3.86
C TYR A 104 5.58 7.36 -3.75
N ALA A 105 6.56 6.49 -4.03
CA ALA A 105 6.39 5.06 -3.84
C ALA A 105 6.19 4.74 -2.37
N THR A 106 5.32 3.78 -2.07
CA THR A 106 5.08 3.36 -0.70
C THR A 106 4.99 1.84 -0.57
N LEU A 107 5.39 1.35 0.59
CA LEU A 107 5.21 -0.03 1.01
C LEU A 107 4.33 -0.06 2.26
N VAL A 108 3.22 -0.76 2.19
CA VAL A 108 2.33 -1.01 3.34
C VAL A 108 2.50 -2.45 3.80
N ASP A 109 2.65 -2.64 5.10
CA ASP A 109 2.70 -3.95 5.74
C ASP A 109 1.74 -3.98 6.93
N ARG A 110 0.56 -4.56 6.72
CA ARG A 110 -0.48 -4.78 7.72
C ARG A 110 -1.46 -5.84 7.22
N ILE A 111 -1.80 -6.78 8.09
CA ILE A 111 -2.85 -7.75 7.79
C ILE A 111 -4.22 -7.13 8.09
N VAL A 112 -5.07 -7.06 7.08
CA VAL A 112 -6.45 -6.56 7.17
C VAL A 112 -7.40 -7.62 6.61
N PRO A 113 -7.95 -8.53 7.46
CA PRO A 113 -8.89 -9.56 7.03
C PRO A 113 -10.21 -9.01 6.47
N GLY A 114 -10.49 -7.74 6.67
CA GLY A 114 -11.68 -7.06 6.18
C GLY A 114 -12.84 -7.09 7.16
N PHE A 115 -14.06 -7.19 6.65
CA PHE A 115 -15.28 -7.09 7.46
C PHE A 115 -15.44 -8.29 8.40
N PRO A 116 -15.57 -8.09 9.74
CA PRO A 116 -15.60 -9.15 10.76
C PRO A 116 -16.97 -9.83 10.84
N ARG A 117 -17.34 -10.63 9.84
CA ARG A 117 -18.68 -11.23 9.69
C ARG A 117 -19.14 -12.04 10.91
N LYS A 118 -18.22 -12.70 11.61
CA LYS A 118 -18.55 -13.54 12.78
C LYS A 118 -18.77 -12.72 14.07
N GLU A 119 -18.21 -11.53 14.15
CA GLU A 119 -18.16 -10.70 15.35
C GLU A 119 -18.99 -9.41 15.19
N ILE A 120 -19.59 -9.22 14.03
CA ILE A 120 -20.23 -7.94 13.67
C ILE A 120 -21.35 -7.55 14.62
N ASP A 121 -22.15 -8.51 15.09
CA ASP A 121 -23.26 -8.21 16.00
C ASP A 121 -22.75 -7.72 17.37
N THR A 122 -21.71 -8.37 17.91
CA THR A 122 -21.04 -7.91 19.13
C THR A 122 -20.40 -6.54 18.97
N ILE A 123 -19.86 -6.25 17.78
CA ILE A 123 -19.25 -4.94 17.47
C ILE A 123 -20.34 -3.86 17.38
N LYS A 124 -21.46 -4.14 16.71
CA LYS A 124 -22.62 -3.24 16.63
C LYS A 124 -23.18 -2.90 18.02
N ASP A 125 -23.28 -3.90 18.89
CA ASP A 125 -23.73 -3.70 20.28
C ASP A 125 -22.79 -2.78 21.05
N LYS A 126 -21.49 -2.86 20.81
CA LYS A 126 -20.50 -1.95 21.43
C LYS A 126 -20.53 -0.54 20.85
N LEU A 127 -20.69 -0.43 19.52
CA LEU A 127 -20.72 0.85 18.83
C LEU A 127 -22.04 1.61 19.02
N GLN A 128 -23.13 0.90 19.30
CA GLN A 128 -24.50 1.44 19.40
C GLN A 128 -25.03 2.04 18.08
N TYR A 129 -24.42 1.69 16.96
CA TYR A 129 -24.88 2.04 15.60
C TYR A 129 -24.44 0.97 14.58
N ASN A 130 -25.08 0.98 13.41
CA ASN A 130 -24.71 0.10 12.30
C ASN A 130 -23.65 0.76 11.44
N ASP A 131 -22.49 0.09 11.32
CA ASP A 131 -21.42 0.46 10.42
C ASP A 131 -21.16 -0.69 9.43
N ASN A 132 -21.37 -0.42 8.15
CA ASN A 132 -21.11 -1.39 7.08
C ASN A 132 -19.66 -1.36 6.57
N LEU A 133 -18.85 -0.43 7.06
CA LEU A 133 -17.45 -0.24 6.68
C LEU A 133 -16.46 -0.67 7.77
N VAL A 134 -16.95 -1.34 8.81
CA VAL A 134 -16.08 -1.89 9.86
C VAL A 134 -15.08 -2.86 9.23
N VAL A 135 -13.81 -2.66 9.52
CA VAL A 135 -12.74 -3.57 9.11
C VAL A 135 -11.94 -4.02 10.33
N GLN A 136 -11.59 -5.30 10.33
CA GLN A 136 -10.66 -5.86 11.30
C GLN A 136 -9.24 -5.72 10.77
N ALA A 137 -8.31 -5.37 11.63
CA ALA A 137 -6.88 -5.29 11.28
C ALA A 137 -6.03 -5.73 12.48
N GLU A 138 -4.84 -6.23 12.20
CA GLU A 138 -3.85 -6.48 13.23
C GLU A 138 -3.33 -5.17 13.85
N ILE A 139 -2.76 -5.27 15.05
CA ILE A 139 -2.18 -4.11 15.74
C ILE A 139 -0.91 -3.64 15.04
N PHE A 140 -0.09 -4.59 14.56
CA PHE A 140 1.10 -4.26 13.78
C PHE A 140 0.73 -3.49 12.51
N HIS A 141 1.53 -2.50 12.20
CA HIS A 141 1.48 -1.78 10.93
C HIS A 141 2.85 -1.19 10.64
N LEU A 142 3.19 -1.15 9.37
CA LEU A 142 4.35 -0.45 8.86
C LEU A 142 3.96 0.22 7.54
N TRP A 143 4.25 1.51 7.43
CA TRP A 143 4.10 2.24 6.18
C TRP A 143 5.42 2.93 5.86
N VAL A 144 6.08 2.45 4.81
CA VAL A 144 7.33 3.04 4.31
C VAL A 144 6.98 3.93 3.14
N ILE A 145 7.47 5.15 3.15
CA ILE A 145 7.26 6.16 2.12
C ILE A 145 8.62 6.58 1.57
N GLU A 146 8.85 6.30 0.29
CA GLU A 146 10.06 6.73 -0.42
C GLU A 146 9.90 8.20 -0.81
N ALA A 147 10.29 9.09 0.07
CA ALA A 147 10.14 10.53 -0.12
C ALA A 147 11.26 11.31 0.57
N PRO A 148 11.52 12.56 0.12
CA PRO A 148 12.37 13.49 0.85
C PRO A 148 11.86 13.71 2.27
N GLN A 149 12.80 13.91 3.22
CA GLN A 149 12.47 14.10 4.64
C GLN A 149 11.55 15.31 4.91
N GLU A 150 11.54 16.29 4.02
CA GLU A 150 10.68 17.47 4.10
C GLU A 150 9.20 17.10 4.05
N ILE A 151 8.84 16.02 3.35
CA ILE A 151 7.45 15.55 3.25
C ILE A 151 6.91 15.13 4.62
N SER A 152 7.74 14.62 5.53
CA SER A 152 7.32 14.28 6.90
C SER A 152 6.87 15.51 7.72
N ARG A 153 7.24 16.71 7.31
CA ARG A 153 6.77 17.95 7.97
C ARG A 153 5.35 18.31 7.56
N GLU A 154 5.00 18.03 6.31
CA GLU A 154 3.63 18.26 5.81
C GLU A 154 2.70 17.09 6.20
N PHE A 155 3.22 15.86 6.22
CA PHE A 155 2.50 14.64 6.59
C PHE A 155 3.13 13.99 7.82
N PRO A 156 2.93 14.53 9.03
CA PRO A 156 3.62 14.11 10.25
C PRO A 156 3.02 12.84 10.87
N ALA A 157 2.77 11.81 10.08
CA ALA A 157 2.17 10.56 10.53
C ALA A 157 3.08 9.79 11.51
N ASP A 158 4.39 9.91 11.36
CA ASP A 158 5.39 9.40 12.31
C ASP A 158 5.23 10.01 13.71
N LYS A 159 4.89 11.30 13.79
CA LYS A 159 4.67 12.01 15.06
C LYS A 159 3.31 11.71 15.70
N ALA A 160 2.38 11.16 14.92
CA ALA A 160 1.06 10.74 15.41
C ALA A 160 1.08 9.38 16.12
N GLY A 161 2.26 8.79 16.36
CA GLY A 161 2.41 7.48 16.99
C GLY A 161 2.17 6.30 16.02
N LEU A 162 2.15 6.57 14.73
CA LEU A 162 2.07 5.54 13.70
C LEU A 162 3.47 5.09 13.28
N ASN A 163 3.60 3.81 12.94
CA ASN A 163 4.86 3.27 12.42
C ASN A 163 5.01 3.61 10.94
N VAL A 164 5.35 4.86 10.67
CA VAL A 164 5.57 5.42 9.34
C VAL A 164 7.03 5.83 9.19
N LEU A 165 7.67 5.40 8.13
CA LEU A 165 9.07 5.69 7.82
C LEU A 165 9.16 6.49 6.52
N PHE A 166 9.87 7.61 6.55
CA PHE A 166 10.27 8.36 5.35
C PHE A 166 11.71 7.98 5.02
N VAL A 167 11.92 7.40 3.85
CA VAL A 167 13.19 6.80 3.46
C VAL A 167 13.62 7.24 2.07
N PRO A 168 14.93 7.22 1.76
CA PRO A 168 15.42 7.52 0.41
C PRO A 168 15.12 6.42 -0.61
N SER A 169 14.87 5.17 -0.15
CA SER A 169 14.44 4.06 -1.01
C SER A 169 13.61 3.04 -0.22
N GLU A 170 12.51 2.60 -0.80
CA GLU A 170 11.67 1.53 -0.25
C GLU A 170 12.21 0.12 -0.55
N ALA A 171 13.11 0.00 -1.52
CA ALA A 171 13.56 -1.29 -2.05
C ALA A 171 14.07 -2.27 -0.97
N PRO A 172 14.89 -1.88 0.01
CA PRO A 172 15.32 -2.80 1.07
C PRO A 172 14.15 -3.32 1.93
N TYR A 173 13.15 -2.49 2.16
CA TYR A 173 11.95 -2.86 2.93
C TYR A 173 11.04 -3.79 2.13
N HIS A 174 10.93 -3.55 0.82
CA HIS A 174 10.20 -4.42 -0.09
C HIS A 174 10.84 -5.81 -0.15
N GLU A 175 12.16 -5.88 -0.38
CA GLU A 175 12.90 -7.13 -0.43
C GLU A 175 12.73 -7.92 0.88
N ARG A 176 12.90 -7.25 2.02
CA ARG A 176 12.67 -7.85 3.33
C ARG A 176 11.25 -8.42 3.48
N LYS A 177 10.23 -7.64 3.11
CA LYS A 177 8.83 -8.08 3.20
C LYS A 177 8.56 -9.29 2.30
N VAL A 178 8.98 -9.23 1.04
CA VAL A 178 8.76 -10.34 0.09
C VAL A 178 9.45 -11.60 0.56
N THR A 179 10.67 -11.50 1.07
CA THR A 179 11.46 -12.64 1.51
C THR A 179 10.97 -13.21 2.85
N LEU A 180 10.73 -12.36 3.86
CA LEU A 180 10.45 -12.82 5.24
C LEU A 180 8.97 -12.90 5.59
N LEU A 181 8.07 -12.32 4.78
CA LEU A 181 6.63 -12.49 4.96
C LEU A 181 6.03 -13.36 3.86
N ASN A 182 6.20 -12.98 2.59
CA ASN A 182 5.56 -13.71 1.49
C ASN A 182 6.25 -15.05 1.21
N GLY A 183 7.58 -15.09 1.28
CA GLY A 183 8.38 -16.30 1.08
C GLY A 183 7.96 -17.47 1.99
N PRO A 184 7.90 -17.29 3.32
CA PRO A 184 7.43 -18.31 4.23
C PRO A 184 6.00 -18.80 3.93
N HIS A 185 5.08 -17.91 3.55
CA HIS A 185 3.74 -18.31 3.13
C HIS A 185 3.76 -19.22 1.90
N THR A 186 4.56 -18.84 0.91
CA THR A 186 4.68 -19.61 -0.33
C THR A 186 5.21 -21.03 -0.09
N VAL A 187 6.15 -21.18 0.84
CA VAL A 187 6.73 -22.48 1.20
C VAL A 187 5.81 -23.27 2.13
N LEU A 188 5.16 -22.60 3.09
CA LEU A 188 4.31 -23.22 4.09
C LEU A 188 3.02 -23.79 3.49
N SER A 189 2.35 -23.03 2.61
CA SER A 189 1.01 -23.32 2.14
C SER A 189 0.87 -24.71 1.50
N PRO A 190 1.69 -25.15 0.54
CA PRO A 190 1.55 -26.47 -0.06
C PRO A 190 1.86 -27.59 0.93
N VAL A 191 2.85 -27.42 1.81
CA VAL A 191 3.24 -28.43 2.79
C VAL A 191 2.14 -28.63 3.83
N ALA A 192 1.62 -27.54 4.39
CA ALA A 192 0.55 -27.59 5.38
C ALA A 192 -0.74 -28.17 4.78
N PHE A 193 -1.12 -27.73 3.58
CA PHE A 193 -2.31 -28.21 2.89
C PHE A 193 -2.25 -29.71 2.63
N LEU A 194 -1.13 -30.22 2.11
CA LEU A 194 -0.92 -31.66 1.88
C LEU A 194 -0.90 -32.48 3.19
N SER A 195 -0.59 -31.84 4.31
CA SER A 195 -0.62 -32.44 5.65
C SER A 195 -2.00 -32.32 6.32
N GLY A 196 -3.01 -31.78 5.63
CA GLY A 196 -4.38 -31.64 6.13
C GLY A 196 -4.61 -30.42 7.03
N ILE A 197 -3.65 -29.48 7.10
CA ILE A 197 -3.75 -28.25 7.90
C ILE A 197 -4.10 -27.09 6.97
N ASN A 198 -5.24 -26.44 7.22
CA ASN A 198 -5.79 -25.38 6.36
C ASN A 198 -5.67 -23.97 6.96
N ILE A 199 -5.04 -23.82 8.12
CA ILE A 199 -4.92 -22.57 8.83
C ILE A 199 -3.45 -22.34 9.17
N VAL A 200 -2.90 -21.18 8.77
CA VAL A 200 -1.48 -20.82 8.97
C VAL A 200 -1.08 -20.92 10.43
N ARG A 201 -1.93 -20.45 11.35
CA ARG A 201 -1.68 -20.55 12.79
C ARG A 201 -1.46 -22.00 13.25
N GLU A 202 -2.33 -22.90 12.83
CA GLU A 202 -2.23 -24.31 13.20
C GLU A 202 -0.97 -24.94 12.61
N ALA A 203 -0.61 -24.59 11.37
CA ALA A 203 0.62 -25.03 10.74
C ALA A 203 1.88 -24.53 11.46
N CYS A 204 1.89 -23.28 11.92
CA CYS A 204 3.00 -22.73 12.70
C CYS A 204 3.11 -23.36 14.11
N GLN A 205 2.01 -23.83 14.67
CA GLN A 205 1.94 -24.49 15.98
C GLN A 205 2.20 -26.00 15.91
N ASP A 206 2.07 -26.60 14.72
CA ASP A 206 2.40 -28.01 14.50
C ASP A 206 3.88 -28.28 14.78
N GLU A 207 4.17 -29.41 15.43
CA GLU A 207 5.54 -29.71 15.87
C GLU A 207 6.52 -29.88 14.68
N VAL A 208 6.08 -30.51 13.60
CA VAL A 208 6.92 -30.80 12.43
C VAL A 208 6.96 -29.61 11.49
N ILE A 209 5.77 -29.13 11.09
CA ILE A 209 5.64 -28.06 10.10
C ILE A 209 6.14 -26.73 10.69
N GLY A 210 5.88 -26.46 11.96
CA GLY A 210 6.38 -25.28 12.65
C GLY A 210 7.91 -25.27 12.76
N LYS A 211 8.56 -26.42 12.97
CA LYS A 211 10.03 -26.52 12.91
C LYS A 211 10.55 -26.32 11.49
N TYR A 212 9.88 -26.90 10.51
CA TYR A 212 10.23 -26.78 9.10
C TYR A 212 10.21 -25.31 8.65
N ILE A 213 9.12 -24.60 8.90
CA ILE A 213 9.01 -23.20 8.44
C ILE A 213 10.00 -22.27 9.14
N ARG A 214 10.26 -22.48 10.44
CA ARG A 214 11.30 -21.73 11.16
C ARG A 214 12.67 -21.97 10.55
N LYS A 215 13.01 -23.21 10.25
CA LYS A 215 14.28 -23.54 9.62
C LYS A 215 14.43 -22.86 8.27
N VAL A 216 13.45 -22.99 7.39
CA VAL A 216 13.44 -22.32 6.09
C VAL A 216 13.60 -20.80 6.23
N MET A 217 12.86 -20.19 7.17
CA MET A 217 12.87 -18.75 7.36
C MET A 217 14.22 -18.21 7.85
N PHE A 218 14.81 -18.87 8.87
CA PHE A 218 16.01 -18.36 9.52
C PHE A 218 17.32 -18.88 8.92
N GLU A 219 17.35 -20.09 8.36
CA GLU A 219 18.56 -20.70 7.83
C GLU A 219 18.70 -20.60 6.31
N GLU A 220 17.59 -20.35 5.59
CA GLU A 220 17.59 -20.27 4.13
C GLU A 220 17.18 -18.88 3.63
N LEU A 221 15.95 -18.44 3.90
CA LEU A 221 15.43 -17.17 3.35
C LEU A 221 16.17 -15.95 3.92
N MET A 222 16.43 -15.91 5.22
CA MET A 222 17.12 -14.77 5.85
C MET A 222 18.56 -14.60 5.32
N GLU A 223 19.23 -15.68 4.98
CA GLU A 223 20.60 -15.64 4.44
C GLU A 223 20.67 -15.08 3.02
N THR A 224 19.54 -14.99 2.30
CA THR A 224 19.51 -14.38 0.96
C THR A 224 19.47 -12.85 1.01
N LEU A 225 19.15 -12.26 2.17
CA LEU A 225 19.04 -10.82 2.35
C LEU A 225 20.39 -10.20 2.71
N ASN A 226 20.76 -9.17 1.98
CA ASN A 226 21.96 -8.39 2.28
C ASN A 226 21.69 -7.27 3.31
N LEU A 227 21.16 -7.66 4.48
CA LEU A 227 20.82 -6.77 5.58
C LEU A 227 21.36 -7.33 6.90
N PRO A 228 21.69 -6.49 7.89
CA PRO A 228 22.13 -6.96 9.20
C PRO A 228 21.12 -7.87 9.88
N LYS A 229 21.54 -9.04 10.35
CA LYS A 229 20.68 -10.02 11.05
C LYS A 229 19.90 -9.39 12.23
N ALA A 230 20.54 -8.46 12.95
CA ALA A 230 19.89 -7.75 14.06
C ALA A 230 18.64 -6.92 13.64
N GLU A 231 18.53 -6.55 12.37
CA GLU A 231 17.35 -5.87 11.82
C GLU A 231 16.31 -6.86 11.27
N LEU A 232 16.76 -8.06 10.85
CA LEU A 232 15.91 -9.07 10.24
C LEU A 232 15.19 -9.94 11.28
N GLU A 233 15.88 -10.34 12.34
CA GLU A 233 15.33 -11.24 13.37
C GLU A 233 14.05 -10.70 14.04
N PRO A 234 13.98 -9.44 14.53
CA PRO A 234 12.77 -8.91 15.16
C PRO A 234 11.59 -8.90 14.21
N VAL A 235 11.81 -8.58 12.92
CA VAL A 235 10.78 -8.57 11.88
C VAL A 235 10.29 -9.98 11.60
N SER A 236 11.19 -10.96 11.49
CA SER A 236 10.86 -12.36 11.27
C SER A 236 9.99 -12.93 12.40
N TYR A 237 10.32 -12.64 13.66
CA TYR A 237 9.50 -13.03 14.80
C TYR A 237 8.13 -12.32 14.81
N THR A 238 8.07 -11.06 14.44
CA THR A 238 6.81 -10.32 14.31
C THR A 238 5.93 -10.94 13.24
N HIS A 239 6.50 -11.28 12.07
CA HIS A 239 5.78 -11.94 10.99
C HIS A 239 5.30 -13.34 11.38
N LEU A 240 6.13 -14.17 12.05
CA LEU A 240 5.67 -15.47 12.57
C LEU A 240 4.49 -15.31 13.54
N ARG A 241 4.51 -14.32 14.42
CA ARG A 241 3.38 -14.02 15.33
C ARG A 241 2.17 -13.47 14.58
N ALA A 242 2.35 -12.64 13.55
CA ALA A 242 1.26 -12.17 12.68
C ALA A 242 0.59 -13.33 11.95
N HIS A 243 1.34 -14.41 11.60
CA HIS A 243 0.79 -15.65 11.07
C HIS A 243 -0.04 -16.46 12.08
N GLU A 244 0.15 -16.21 13.37
CA GLU A 244 -0.69 -16.78 14.43
C GLU A 244 -2.09 -16.13 14.47
N THR A 245 -2.29 -14.98 13.80
CA THR A 245 -3.61 -14.37 13.64
C THR A 245 -4.29 -14.92 12.38
N LEU A 246 -5.48 -15.49 12.56
CA LEU A 246 -6.48 -16.04 11.64
C LEU A 246 -6.24 -15.79 10.12
N ARG A 247 -5.45 -16.63 9.45
CA ARG A 247 -5.48 -16.77 8.00
C ARG A 247 -5.81 -18.20 7.61
N HIS A 248 -6.77 -18.37 6.69
CA HIS A 248 -6.93 -19.60 5.94
C HIS A 248 -5.83 -19.67 4.86
N LEU A 249 -5.31 -20.88 4.64
CA LEU A 249 -4.36 -21.18 3.57
C LEU A 249 -5.01 -21.06 2.20
#